data_9a6c7aeb2d63d1887b0082d25730ad74
#
_entry.id   9a6c7aeb2d63d1887b0082d25730ad74
#
_cell.length_a   1.000
_cell.length_b   1.000
_cell.length_c   1.000
_cell.angle_alpha   90.00
_cell.angle_beta   90.00
_cell.angle_gamma   90.00
#
_symmetry.space_group_name_H-M   'P 1'
#
loop_
_entity.id
_entity.type
_entity.pdbx_description
1 polymer ?
#
loop_
_entity_poly.entity_id
_entity_poly.type
_entity_poly.pdbx_seq_one_letter_code
_entity_poly.pdbx_strand_id
1 'polypeptide(L)'
;MLDLQKNKAAMIKFLYNKTMELAGHRQAIYFLAIVSFVEASFFPIPPDVMLIPMVLMHPSRAWLYALVATICSVLGGIFGYLIGAFSYEQFAQPILYTLGKEAEMANFSQKYNEIGLWAVITAGVSPIPFKVITIMSGATNLNFVVFVVASLVSRGIRFFIVAGLLNFYGHEIKIFIERYLNWVFMLFVILLIFGFIGIKLI
;
A
#
# COMPACT_ATOMS: atom_id res chain seq x y z
N MET A 1 23.77 -21.80 15.48
CA MET A 1 22.88 -21.54 14.33
C MET A 1 21.41 -21.86 14.63
N LEU A 2 21.10 -22.96 15.27
CA LEU A 2 19.74 -23.39 15.69
C LEU A 2 19.07 -22.43 16.68
N ASP A 3 19.79 -21.83 17.61
CA ASP A 3 19.25 -20.89 18.61
C ASP A 3 18.82 -19.54 18.01
N LEU A 4 19.52 -19.08 16.99
CA LEU A 4 19.15 -17.85 16.25
C LEU A 4 17.86 -18.04 15.44
N GLN A 5 17.65 -19.20 14.84
CA GLN A 5 16.41 -19.54 14.15
C GLN A 5 15.23 -19.67 15.10
N LYS A 6 15.44 -20.29 16.26
CA LYS A 6 14.42 -20.46 17.30
C LYS A 6 13.98 -19.11 17.89
N ASN A 7 14.93 -18.21 18.12
CA ASN A 7 14.66 -16.85 18.60
C ASN A 7 13.91 -15.99 17.58
N LYS A 8 14.27 -16.08 16.28
CA LYS A 8 13.55 -15.39 15.20
C LYS A 8 12.11 -15.90 15.05
N ALA A 9 11.91 -17.21 15.09
CA ALA A 9 10.57 -17.80 15.02
C ALA A 9 9.69 -17.40 16.21
N ALA A 10 10.27 -17.36 17.42
CA ALA A 10 9.58 -16.91 18.63
C ALA A 10 9.19 -15.43 18.55
N MET A 11 10.07 -14.58 18.02
CA MET A 11 9.80 -13.15 17.83
C MET A 11 8.70 -12.91 16.81
N ILE A 12 8.70 -13.60 15.66
CA ILE A 12 7.67 -13.50 14.63
C ILE A 12 6.31 -13.95 15.19
N LYS A 13 6.29 -15.05 15.95
CA LYS A 13 5.07 -15.55 16.59
C LYS A 13 4.56 -14.59 17.67
N PHE A 14 5.44 -13.95 18.42
CA PHE A 14 5.09 -12.92 19.38
C PHE A 14 4.46 -11.70 18.69
N LEU A 15 5.07 -11.21 17.61
CA LEU A 15 4.54 -10.08 16.82
C LEU A 15 3.17 -10.43 16.22
N TYR A 16 3.02 -11.61 15.64
CA TYR A 16 1.75 -12.09 15.12
C TYR A 16 0.65 -12.11 16.20
N ASN A 17 0.93 -12.73 17.36
CA ASN A 17 -0.03 -12.81 18.46
C ASN A 17 -0.39 -11.40 18.98
N LYS A 18 0.58 -10.50 19.07
CA LYS A 18 0.34 -9.12 19.51
C LYS A 18 -0.51 -8.34 18.51
N THR A 19 -0.26 -8.54 17.22
CA THR A 19 -1.07 -7.93 16.15
C THR A 19 -2.49 -8.49 16.17
N MET A 20 -2.69 -9.79 16.40
CA MET A 20 -4.01 -10.40 16.55
C MET A 20 -4.75 -9.86 17.77
N GLU A 21 -4.08 -9.72 18.91
CA GLU A 21 -4.66 -9.12 20.13
C GLU A 21 -5.13 -7.68 19.87
N LEU A 22 -4.28 -6.86 19.24
CA LEU A 22 -4.62 -5.49 18.88
C LEU A 22 -5.77 -5.41 17.87
N ALA A 23 -5.80 -6.34 16.90
CA ALA A 23 -6.86 -6.40 15.88
C ALA A 23 -8.26 -6.71 16.46
N GLY A 24 -8.32 -7.41 17.59
CA GLY A 24 -9.57 -7.68 18.32
C GLY A 24 -10.14 -6.47 19.08
N HIS A 25 -9.36 -5.41 19.25
CA HIS A 25 -9.78 -4.24 20.03
C HIS A 25 -10.75 -3.34 19.24
N ARG A 26 -11.70 -2.68 19.93
CA ARG A 26 -12.65 -1.74 19.27
C ARG A 26 -11.94 -0.60 18.54
N GLN A 27 -10.74 -0.23 18.97
CA GLN A 27 -9.94 0.85 18.40
C GLN A 27 -9.12 0.41 17.17
N ALA A 28 -9.06 -0.89 16.84
CA ALA A 28 -8.29 -1.39 15.70
C ALA A 28 -8.70 -0.74 14.37
N ILE A 29 -9.96 -0.35 14.22
CA ILE A 29 -10.47 0.31 13.03
C ILE A 29 -9.80 1.69 12.80
N TYR A 30 -9.49 2.42 13.85
CA TYR A 30 -8.78 3.70 13.75
C TYR A 30 -7.31 3.50 13.34
N PHE A 31 -6.67 2.44 13.87
CA PHE A 31 -5.31 2.06 13.44
C PHE A 31 -5.28 1.65 11.97
N LEU A 32 -6.26 0.85 11.52
CA LEU A 32 -6.41 0.51 10.11
C LEU A 32 -6.56 1.76 9.23
N ALA A 33 -7.42 2.70 9.65
CA ALA A 33 -7.63 3.96 8.95
C ALA A 33 -6.33 4.77 8.82
N ILE A 34 -5.62 4.96 9.95
CA ILE A 34 -4.35 5.70 9.98
C ILE A 34 -3.29 5.02 9.13
N VAL A 35 -3.11 3.70 9.27
CA VAL A 35 -2.10 2.95 8.50
C VAL A 35 -2.41 3.01 7.01
N SER A 36 -3.69 2.86 6.61
CA SER A 36 -4.11 2.95 5.21
C SER A 36 -3.85 4.34 4.60
N PHE A 37 -4.10 5.39 5.37
CA PHE A 37 -3.82 6.77 4.96
C PHE A 37 -2.32 7.02 4.81
N VAL A 38 -1.54 6.64 5.82
CA VAL A 38 -0.09 6.93 5.91
C VAL A 38 0.69 6.13 4.86
N GLU A 39 0.30 4.86 4.59
CA GLU A 39 0.89 4.03 3.54
C GLU A 39 0.75 4.67 2.15
N ALA A 40 -0.43 5.16 1.83
CA ALA A 40 -0.71 5.78 0.54
C ALA A 40 -0.07 7.17 0.39
N SER A 41 0.33 7.79 1.49
CA SER A 41 0.93 9.14 1.53
C SER A 41 2.45 9.09 1.45
N PHE A 42 3.13 8.58 2.47
CA PHE A 42 4.59 8.68 2.61
C PHE A 42 5.26 7.51 3.33
N PHE A 43 4.56 6.69 4.10
CA PHE A 43 5.18 5.66 4.94
C PHE A 43 4.90 4.22 4.46
N PRO A 44 5.88 3.30 4.44
CA PRO A 44 5.73 1.98 3.82
C PRO A 44 5.24 0.90 4.80
N ILE A 45 4.11 1.10 5.46
CA ILE A 45 3.49 0.03 6.26
C ILE A 45 2.24 -0.47 5.54
N PRO A 46 2.23 -1.72 5.00
CA PRO A 46 1.07 -2.25 4.32
C PRO A 46 -0.15 -2.34 5.25
N PRO A 47 -1.33 -1.81 4.87
CA PRO A 47 -2.53 -1.92 5.68
C PRO A 47 -3.02 -3.37 5.83
N ASP A 48 -2.57 -4.26 4.96
CA ASP A 48 -2.85 -5.70 5.02
C ASP A 48 -2.41 -6.33 6.35
N VAL A 49 -1.34 -5.80 6.98
CA VAL A 49 -0.87 -6.22 8.31
C VAL A 49 -1.97 -6.09 9.38
N MET A 50 -2.83 -5.08 9.25
CA MET A 50 -3.97 -4.88 10.16
C MET A 50 -5.27 -5.46 9.59
N LEU A 51 -5.51 -5.33 8.30
CA LEU A 51 -6.72 -5.80 7.64
C LEU A 51 -6.91 -7.31 7.80
N ILE A 52 -5.86 -8.10 7.55
CA ILE A 52 -5.92 -9.57 7.61
C ILE A 52 -6.34 -10.05 9.01
N PRO A 53 -5.63 -9.72 10.10
CA PRO A 53 -6.04 -10.20 11.43
C PRO A 53 -7.41 -9.65 11.86
N MET A 54 -7.78 -8.43 11.49
CA MET A 54 -9.10 -7.87 11.82
C MET A 54 -10.24 -8.65 11.16
N VAL A 55 -10.09 -9.01 9.88
CA VAL A 55 -11.10 -9.82 9.17
C VAL A 55 -11.14 -11.23 9.74
N LEU A 56 -10.00 -11.86 10.04
CA LEU A 56 -9.95 -13.19 10.65
C LEU A 56 -10.60 -13.24 12.04
N MET A 57 -10.47 -12.17 12.82
CA MET A 57 -11.10 -12.07 14.15
C MET A 57 -12.61 -11.76 14.07
N HIS A 58 -13.01 -10.93 13.11
CA HIS A 58 -14.39 -10.47 12.94
C HIS A 58 -14.83 -10.54 11.47
N PRO A 59 -15.08 -11.75 10.91
CA PRO A 59 -15.45 -11.92 9.50
C PRO A 59 -16.72 -11.15 9.13
N SER A 60 -17.68 -11.04 10.04
CA SER A 60 -18.94 -10.29 9.83
C SER A 60 -18.73 -8.79 9.53
N ARG A 61 -17.54 -8.24 9.83
CA ARG A 61 -17.17 -6.84 9.58
C ARG A 61 -16.16 -6.68 8.44
N ALA A 62 -15.88 -7.72 7.68
CA ALA A 62 -14.88 -7.73 6.61
C ALA A 62 -15.09 -6.57 5.61
N TRP A 63 -16.32 -6.37 5.17
CA TRP A 63 -16.69 -5.32 4.21
C TRP A 63 -16.50 -3.91 4.77
N LEU A 64 -16.78 -3.72 6.06
CA LEU A 64 -16.56 -2.45 6.74
C LEU A 64 -15.05 -2.13 6.81
N TYR A 65 -14.22 -3.12 7.13
CA TYR A 65 -12.78 -2.94 7.17
C TYR A 65 -12.20 -2.64 5.79
N ALA A 66 -12.68 -3.34 4.74
CA ALA A 66 -12.30 -3.04 3.35
C ALA A 66 -12.69 -1.61 2.94
N LEU A 67 -13.89 -1.17 3.30
CA LEU A 67 -14.36 0.18 3.01
C LEU A 67 -13.51 1.25 3.69
N VAL A 68 -13.24 1.09 4.99
CA VAL A 68 -12.39 2.02 5.76
C VAL A 68 -10.98 2.08 5.18
N ALA A 69 -10.37 0.92 4.88
CA ALA A 69 -9.05 0.87 4.26
C ALA A 69 -9.04 1.56 2.89
N THR A 70 -10.08 1.35 2.06
CA THR A 70 -10.21 1.99 0.76
C THR A 70 -10.29 3.50 0.88
N ILE A 71 -11.24 4.01 1.67
CA ILE A 71 -11.47 5.46 1.80
C ILE A 71 -10.21 6.14 2.37
N CYS A 72 -9.64 5.60 3.45
CA CYS A 72 -8.46 6.20 4.06
C CYS A 72 -7.23 6.11 3.16
N SER A 73 -7.08 5.04 2.37
CA SER A 73 -6.01 4.93 1.39
C SER A 73 -6.16 5.95 0.25
N VAL A 74 -7.39 6.19 -0.22
CA VAL A 74 -7.65 7.22 -1.24
C VAL A 74 -7.35 8.62 -0.69
N LEU A 75 -7.78 8.92 0.53
CA LEU A 75 -7.47 10.19 1.20
C LEU A 75 -5.96 10.37 1.39
N GLY A 76 -5.26 9.32 1.78
CA GLY A 76 -3.79 9.29 1.83
C GLY A 76 -3.15 9.49 0.47
N GLY A 77 -3.72 8.88 -0.58
CA GLY A 77 -3.30 9.08 -1.96
C GLY A 77 -3.46 10.52 -2.43
N ILE A 78 -4.57 11.17 -2.09
CA ILE A 78 -4.79 12.60 -2.35
C ILE A 78 -3.72 13.44 -1.65
N PHE A 79 -3.42 13.12 -0.40
CA PHE A 79 -2.35 13.82 0.32
C PHE A 79 -0.98 13.59 -0.32
N GLY A 80 -0.67 12.35 -0.78
CA GLY A 80 0.54 12.03 -1.53
C GLY A 80 0.62 12.78 -2.87
N TYR A 81 -0.51 12.92 -3.57
CA TYR A 81 -0.61 13.73 -4.79
C TYR A 81 -0.27 15.20 -4.51
N LEU A 82 -0.83 15.79 -3.45
CA LEU A 82 -0.53 17.15 -3.05
C LEU A 82 0.95 17.34 -2.67
N ILE A 83 1.54 16.37 -1.96
CA ILE A 83 2.99 16.38 -1.69
C ILE A 83 3.78 16.40 -3.00
N GLY A 84 3.40 15.56 -3.98
CA GLY A 84 4.07 15.48 -5.28
C GLY A 84 3.98 16.79 -6.06
N ALA A 85 2.79 17.37 -6.16
CA ALA A 85 2.56 18.65 -6.84
C ALA A 85 3.36 19.79 -6.18
N PHE A 86 3.24 19.93 -4.86
CA PHE A 86 3.96 20.96 -4.11
C PHE A 86 5.49 20.80 -4.18
N SER A 87 5.98 19.57 -4.00
CA SER A 87 7.42 19.31 -4.05
C SER A 87 8.01 19.54 -5.44
N TYR A 88 7.23 19.27 -6.50
CA TYR A 88 7.66 19.56 -7.85
C TYR A 88 7.83 21.06 -8.08
N GLU A 89 6.81 21.86 -7.76
CA GLU A 89 6.84 23.31 -7.96
C GLU A 89 7.92 24.01 -7.14
N GLN A 90 8.08 23.60 -5.86
CA GLN A 90 8.98 24.31 -4.94
C GLN A 90 10.44 23.88 -5.07
N PHE A 91 10.71 22.63 -5.38
CA PHE A 91 12.06 22.07 -5.34
C PHE A 91 12.54 21.52 -6.69
N ALA A 92 11.72 20.67 -7.35
CA ALA A 92 12.19 20.00 -8.54
C ALA A 92 12.26 20.93 -9.75
N GLN A 93 11.28 21.77 -9.96
CA GLN A 93 11.22 22.67 -11.11
C GLN A 93 12.41 23.67 -11.16
N PRO A 94 12.79 24.37 -10.07
CA PRO A 94 13.98 25.24 -10.08
C PRO A 94 15.27 24.48 -10.35
N ILE A 95 15.41 23.27 -9.83
CA ILE A 95 16.59 22.43 -10.07
C ILE A 95 16.66 22.01 -11.54
N LEU A 96 15.55 21.55 -12.12
CA LEU A 96 15.47 21.15 -13.52
C LEU A 96 15.79 22.33 -14.47
N TYR A 97 15.30 23.54 -14.13
CA TYR A 97 15.63 24.76 -14.84
C TYR A 97 17.13 25.03 -14.86
N THR A 98 17.76 24.96 -13.69
CA THR A 98 19.22 25.17 -13.55
C THR A 98 20.03 24.12 -14.32
N LEU A 99 19.52 22.89 -14.44
CA LEU A 99 20.17 21.79 -15.16
C LEU A 99 19.83 21.75 -16.66
N GLY A 100 18.93 22.61 -17.16
CA GLY A 100 18.44 22.60 -18.54
C GLY A 100 17.66 21.34 -18.92
N LYS A 101 17.00 20.68 -17.93
CA LYS A 101 16.28 19.41 -18.11
C LYS A 101 14.75 19.53 -18.11
N GLU A 102 14.25 20.74 -18.32
CA GLU A 102 12.80 20.98 -18.33
C GLU A 102 12.08 20.23 -19.45
N ALA A 103 12.67 20.17 -20.65
CA ALA A 103 12.09 19.48 -21.79
C ALA A 103 12.02 17.94 -21.54
N GLU A 104 13.01 17.36 -20.86
CA GLU A 104 12.99 15.94 -20.50
C GLU A 104 11.84 15.63 -19.52
N MET A 105 11.64 16.50 -18.53
CA MET A 105 10.54 16.37 -17.57
C MET A 105 9.17 16.60 -18.20
N ALA A 106 9.04 17.56 -19.12
CA ALA A 106 7.80 17.78 -19.86
C ALA A 106 7.42 16.55 -20.69
N ASN A 107 8.38 15.95 -21.41
CA ASN A 107 8.18 14.74 -22.19
C ASN A 107 7.80 13.54 -21.27
N PHE A 108 8.46 13.42 -20.11
CA PHE A 108 8.12 12.39 -19.13
C PHE A 108 6.69 12.57 -18.60
N SER A 109 6.31 13.80 -18.21
CA SER A 109 4.98 14.11 -17.71
C SER A 109 3.90 13.81 -18.75
N GLN A 110 4.16 14.15 -20.01
CA GLN A 110 3.23 13.84 -21.11
C GLN A 110 3.03 12.34 -21.24
N LYS A 111 4.12 11.55 -21.35
CA LYS A 111 4.05 10.09 -21.47
C LYS A 111 3.37 9.44 -20.27
N TYR A 112 3.69 9.92 -19.05
CA TYR A 112 3.06 9.43 -17.83
C TYR A 112 1.56 9.70 -17.84
N ASN A 113 1.12 10.90 -18.22
CA ASN A 113 -0.28 11.29 -18.24
C ASN A 113 -1.10 10.57 -19.32
N GLU A 114 -0.49 10.17 -20.43
CA GLU A 114 -1.13 9.34 -21.46
C GLU A 114 -1.57 7.97 -20.91
N ILE A 115 -0.77 7.37 -20.03
CA ILE A 115 -1.05 6.09 -19.39
C ILE A 115 -1.51 6.22 -17.93
N GLY A 116 -1.68 7.44 -17.43
CA GLY A 116 -1.84 7.74 -15.99
C GLY A 116 -2.98 6.97 -15.31
N LEU A 117 -4.13 6.83 -15.98
CA LEU A 117 -5.24 6.00 -15.50
C LEU A 117 -4.78 4.55 -15.21
N TRP A 118 -4.11 3.94 -16.18
CA TRP A 118 -3.64 2.56 -16.07
C TRP A 118 -2.49 2.40 -15.08
N ALA A 119 -1.60 3.40 -15.00
CA ALA A 119 -0.52 3.42 -14.02
C ALA A 119 -1.07 3.40 -12.60
N VAL A 120 -2.07 4.24 -12.30
CA VAL A 120 -2.72 4.30 -10.98
C VAL A 120 -3.47 3.00 -10.67
N ILE A 121 -4.25 2.48 -11.65
CA ILE A 121 -5.00 1.22 -11.45
C ILE A 121 -4.06 0.06 -11.19
N THR A 122 -3.04 -0.12 -12.04
CA THR A 122 -2.09 -1.22 -11.92
C THR A 122 -1.33 -1.18 -10.60
N ALA A 123 -0.84 -0.01 -10.20
CA ALA A 123 -0.13 0.15 -8.94
C ALA A 123 -1.05 -0.04 -7.72
N GLY A 124 -2.30 0.43 -7.80
CA GLY A 124 -3.26 0.30 -6.70
C GLY A 124 -3.67 -1.14 -6.40
N VAL A 125 -3.68 -2.02 -7.42
CA VAL A 125 -3.98 -3.46 -7.27
C VAL A 125 -2.73 -4.27 -6.96
N SER A 126 -1.57 -3.89 -7.54
CA SER A 126 -0.31 -4.63 -7.41
C SER A 126 0.36 -4.42 -6.04
N PRO A 127 1.38 -5.23 -5.69
CA PRO A 127 2.17 -5.03 -4.48
C PRO A 127 3.17 -3.86 -4.56
N ILE A 128 3.17 -3.08 -5.65
CA ILE A 128 4.00 -1.88 -5.82
C ILE A 128 3.59 -0.84 -4.76
N PRO A 129 4.54 -0.14 -4.13
CA PRO A 129 4.23 0.89 -3.16
C PRO A 129 3.39 2.02 -3.78
N PHE A 130 2.12 2.12 -3.40
CA PHE A 130 1.15 3.03 -4.02
C PHE A 130 1.55 4.51 -3.88
N LYS A 131 2.22 4.86 -2.78
CA LYS A 131 2.76 6.21 -2.55
C LYS A 131 3.67 6.74 -3.67
N VAL A 132 4.40 5.88 -4.35
CA VAL A 132 5.27 6.30 -5.46
C VAL A 132 4.40 6.86 -6.58
N ILE A 133 3.33 6.16 -6.92
CA ILE A 133 2.39 6.59 -7.97
C ILE A 133 1.60 7.82 -7.53
N THR A 134 1.21 7.93 -6.26
CA THR A 134 0.47 9.11 -5.77
C THR A 134 1.32 10.38 -5.88
N ILE A 135 2.58 10.34 -5.42
CA ILE A 135 3.51 11.45 -5.51
C ILE A 135 3.85 11.77 -6.97
N MET A 136 4.12 10.73 -7.80
CA MET A 136 4.40 10.92 -9.23
C MET A 136 3.21 11.56 -9.96
N SER A 137 1.99 11.12 -9.70
CA SER A 137 0.78 11.67 -10.31
C SER A 137 0.62 13.17 -9.98
N GLY A 138 0.96 13.59 -8.76
CA GLY A 138 0.99 14.99 -8.38
C GLY A 138 2.10 15.77 -9.09
N ALA A 139 3.32 15.23 -9.12
CA ALA A 139 4.47 15.88 -9.74
C ALA A 139 4.31 16.06 -11.26
N THR A 140 3.58 15.16 -11.93
CA THR A 140 3.30 15.24 -13.38
C THR A 140 2.01 15.98 -13.71
N ASN A 141 1.29 16.53 -12.70
CA ASN A 141 -0.01 17.16 -12.86
C ASN A 141 -1.03 16.27 -13.59
N LEU A 142 -1.08 14.96 -13.28
CA LEU A 142 -2.11 14.07 -13.76
C LEU A 142 -3.49 14.63 -13.37
N ASN A 143 -4.47 14.55 -14.27
CA ASN A 143 -5.81 15.03 -13.95
C ASN A 143 -6.31 14.48 -12.62
N PHE A 144 -6.62 15.36 -11.67
CA PHE A 144 -6.97 15.01 -10.30
C PHE A 144 -8.19 14.10 -10.19
N VAL A 145 -9.22 14.32 -11.02
CA VAL A 145 -10.42 13.48 -11.01
C VAL A 145 -10.10 12.07 -11.50
N VAL A 146 -9.31 11.95 -12.57
CA VAL A 146 -8.83 10.66 -13.09
C VAL A 146 -8.04 9.93 -12.03
N PHE A 147 -7.12 10.61 -11.33
CA PHE A 147 -6.34 10.05 -10.25
C PHE A 147 -7.22 9.53 -9.09
N VAL A 148 -8.18 10.33 -8.61
CA VAL A 148 -9.06 9.96 -7.48
C VAL A 148 -9.94 8.77 -7.84
N VAL A 149 -10.56 8.78 -9.03
CA VAL A 149 -11.43 7.68 -9.49
C VAL A 149 -10.62 6.40 -9.67
N ALA A 150 -9.47 6.47 -10.34
CA ALA A 150 -8.59 5.32 -10.53
C ALA A 150 -8.08 4.75 -9.19
N SER A 151 -7.74 5.62 -8.25
CA SER A 151 -7.34 5.23 -6.89
C SER A 151 -8.48 4.54 -6.14
N LEU A 152 -9.69 5.09 -6.19
CA LEU A 152 -10.87 4.50 -5.55
C LEU A 152 -11.18 3.11 -6.10
N VAL A 153 -11.18 2.96 -7.42
CA VAL A 153 -11.44 1.68 -8.08
C VAL A 153 -10.36 0.65 -7.74
N SER A 154 -9.08 1.01 -7.91
CA SER A 154 -7.98 0.07 -7.73
C SER A 154 -7.78 -0.36 -6.27
N ARG A 155 -7.82 0.57 -5.33
CA ARG A 155 -7.72 0.27 -3.89
C ARG A 155 -8.98 -0.45 -3.39
N GLY A 156 -10.16 -0.07 -3.92
CA GLY A 156 -11.40 -0.80 -3.67
C GLY A 156 -11.28 -2.26 -4.09
N ILE A 157 -10.97 -2.53 -5.35
CA ILE A 157 -10.77 -3.90 -5.86
C ILE A 157 -9.81 -4.67 -4.95
N ARG A 158 -8.63 -4.11 -4.63
CA ARG A 158 -7.64 -4.77 -3.79
C ARG A 158 -8.19 -5.14 -2.41
N PHE A 159 -8.69 -4.16 -1.66
CA PHE A 159 -9.10 -4.42 -0.28
C PHE A 159 -10.37 -5.26 -0.18
N PHE A 160 -11.31 -5.10 -1.12
CA PHE A 160 -12.51 -5.92 -1.15
C PHE A 160 -12.23 -7.37 -1.57
N ILE A 161 -11.28 -7.60 -2.48
CA ILE A 161 -10.82 -8.96 -2.81
C ILE A 161 -10.16 -9.60 -1.59
N VAL A 162 -9.21 -8.91 -0.94
CA VAL A 162 -8.52 -9.44 0.25
C VAL A 162 -9.52 -9.75 1.36
N ALA A 163 -10.40 -8.79 1.69
CA ALA A 163 -11.39 -8.99 2.73
C ALA A 163 -12.41 -10.08 2.38
N GLY A 164 -12.83 -10.18 1.12
CA GLY A 164 -13.72 -11.21 0.63
C GLY A 164 -13.11 -12.61 0.72
N LEU A 165 -11.89 -12.79 0.24
CA LEU A 165 -11.17 -14.06 0.37
C LEU A 165 -11.03 -14.49 1.83
N LEU A 166 -10.69 -13.56 2.72
CA LEU A 166 -10.58 -13.84 4.15
C LEU A 166 -11.93 -14.10 4.81
N ASN A 167 -13.00 -13.46 4.34
CA ASN A 167 -14.35 -13.70 4.86
C ASN A 167 -14.87 -15.09 4.50
N PHE A 168 -14.59 -15.57 3.27
CA PHE A 168 -15.07 -16.87 2.79
C PHE A 168 -14.14 -18.03 3.20
N TYR A 169 -12.83 -17.82 3.16
CA TYR A 169 -11.81 -18.86 3.38
C TYR A 169 -10.91 -18.57 4.61
N GLY A 170 -11.36 -17.69 5.51
CA GLY A 170 -10.53 -17.21 6.63
C GLY A 170 -10.05 -18.30 7.57
N HIS A 171 -10.87 -19.35 7.77
CA HIS A 171 -10.48 -20.48 8.61
C HIS A 171 -9.29 -21.26 8.02
N GLU A 172 -9.37 -21.61 6.75
CA GLU A 172 -8.31 -22.31 6.01
C GLU A 172 -7.05 -21.45 5.88
N ILE A 173 -7.24 -20.17 5.58
CA ILE A 173 -6.14 -19.19 5.48
C ILE A 173 -5.45 -19.01 6.83
N LYS A 174 -6.20 -18.96 7.93
CA LYS A 174 -5.64 -18.86 9.28
C LYS A 174 -4.76 -20.07 9.59
N ILE A 175 -5.25 -21.28 9.36
CA ILE A 175 -4.49 -22.53 9.55
C ILE A 175 -3.22 -22.53 8.69
N PHE A 176 -3.34 -22.10 7.43
CA PHE A 176 -2.21 -22.00 6.51
C PHE A 176 -1.15 -21.01 7.01
N ILE A 177 -1.57 -19.79 7.41
CA ILE A 177 -0.66 -18.76 7.94
C ILE A 177 0.03 -19.28 9.21
N GLU A 178 -0.71 -19.84 10.17
CA GLU A 178 -0.14 -20.35 11.41
C GLU A 178 0.86 -21.49 11.17
N ARG A 179 0.59 -22.35 10.18
CA ARG A 179 1.47 -23.46 9.80
C ARG A 179 2.71 -23.02 9.04
N TYR A 180 2.58 -22.01 8.18
CA TYR A 180 3.65 -21.58 7.26
C TYR A 180 4.11 -20.13 7.52
N LEU A 181 3.90 -19.60 8.73
CA LEU A 181 4.17 -18.20 9.09
C LEU A 181 5.57 -17.74 8.67
N ASN A 182 6.60 -18.55 8.88
CA ASN A 182 7.96 -18.22 8.50
C ASN A 182 8.15 -18.13 6.97
N TRP A 183 7.51 -19.01 6.21
CA TRP A 183 7.56 -19.01 4.75
C TRP A 183 6.79 -17.84 4.15
N VAL A 184 5.62 -17.53 4.69
CA VAL A 184 4.80 -16.37 4.29
C VAL A 184 5.57 -15.08 4.54
N PHE A 185 6.22 -14.95 5.70
CA PHE A 185 7.04 -13.80 6.02
C PHE A 185 8.26 -13.68 5.08
N MET A 186 8.98 -14.77 4.81
CA MET A 186 10.09 -14.78 3.85
C MET A 186 9.64 -14.38 2.44
N LEU A 187 8.52 -14.93 1.97
CA LEU A 187 7.96 -14.58 0.66
C LEU A 187 7.60 -13.09 0.59
N PHE A 188 7.00 -12.54 1.64
CA PHE A 188 6.68 -11.12 1.73
C PHE A 188 7.93 -10.24 1.63
N VAL A 189 8.99 -10.57 2.37
CA VAL A 189 10.27 -9.85 2.33
C VAL A 189 10.90 -9.92 0.94
N ILE A 190 10.88 -11.10 0.31
CA ILE A 190 11.40 -11.31 -1.06
C ILE A 190 10.62 -10.44 -2.05
N LEU A 191 9.28 -10.42 -1.99
CA LEU A 191 8.45 -9.59 -2.86
C LEU A 191 8.72 -8.09 -2.68
N LEU A 192 8.94 -7.64 -1.44
CA LEU A 192 9.35 -6.26 -1.16
C LEU A 192 10.70 -5.93 -1.82
N ILE A 193 11.69 -6.81 -1.68
CA ILE A 193 13.03 -6.62 -2.26
C ILE A 193 12.93 -6.57 -3.80
N PHE A 194 12.21 -7.52 -4.42
CA PHE A 194 12.00 -7.52 -5.86
C PHE A 194 11.21 -6.30 -6.35
N GLY A 195 10.21 -5.82 -5.60
CA GLY A 195 9.51 -4.58 -5.89
C GLY A 195 10.45 -3.37 -5.91
N PHE A 196 11.37 -3.27 -4.94
CA PHE A 196 12.38 -2.21 -4.89
C PHE A 196 13.42 -2.31 -6.03
N ILE A 197 13.86 -3.52 -6.37
CA ILE A 197 14.81 -3.74 -7.47
C ILE A 197 14.14 -3.44 -8.83
N GLY A 198 12.88 -3.84 -9.01
CA GLY A 198 12.13 -3.58 -10.24
C GLY A 198 11.98 -2.09 -10.54
N ILE A 199 11.77 -1.26 -9.51
CA ILE A 199 11.72 0.21 -9.66
C ILE A 199 13.08 0.80 -10.09
N LYS A 200 14.19 0.14 -9.76
CA LYS A 200 15.55 0.60 -10.11
C LYS A 200 15.97 0.22 -11.55
N LEU A 201 15.24 -0.71 -12.19
CA LEU A 201 15.51 -1.21 -13.54
C LEU A 201 14.63 -0.55 -14.62
N ILE A 202 13.63 0.25 -14.21
CA ILE A 202 12.78 1.09 -15.08
C ILE A 202 13.30 2.53 -15.03
#